data_6f51e8e9abf72bfe894a112f30b51966
#
_entry.id   6f51e8e9abf72bfe894a112f30b51966
#
_cell.length_a   1.000
_cell.length_b   1.000
_cell.length_c   1.000
_cell.angle_alpha   90.00
_cell.angle_beta   90.00
_cell.angle_gamma   90.00
#
_symmetry.space_group_name_H-M   'P 1'
#
loop_
_entity.id
_entity.type
_entity.pdbx_description
1 polymer ?
#
loop_
_entity_poly.entity_id
_entity_poly.type
_entity_poly.pdbx_seq_one_letter_code
_entity_poly.pdbx_strand_id
1 'polypeptide(L)'
;MEPVYANDTRVTGYDPLIAPSMLMHEQPVTEKAKQTIARGRFDVANVVNGKDDRLLVVVGPCSIHDVEQAKDYARKLHAAYEERWKDGLVVVMRAYFEKPRTTVGWKGLINDPDLNGSFNINHGLRVARQLLRDLTEIGLPLGCEVLDTISPQYLSDLYSWGAIGARTTESQLHRELVSGLSMPIGFKNSTDGGIGVAVDAIRASSHPHSFIGVTSQGLAAIVKTAGNSDLHIIHLSLIHISEPTRLRR
;
A
#
# COMPACT_ATOMS: atom_id res chain seq x y z
N MET A 1 -6.35 -11.17 -46.56
CA MET A 1 -7.36 -10.77 -45.56
C MET A 1 -7.36 -9.27 -45.51
N GLU A 2 -8.46 -8.62 -45.79
CA GLU A 2 -8.55 -7.16 -45.65
C GLU A 2 -8.50 -6.75 -44.20
N PRO A 3 -7.87 -5.59 -43.87
CA PRO A 3 -7.84 -5.11 -42.47
C PRO A 3 -9.25 -4.72 -42.02
N VAL A 4 -9.70 -5.35 -40.94
CA VAL A 4 -11.01 -5.06 -40.30
C VAL A 4 -10.77 -4.13 -39.11
N TYR A 5 -11.46 -3.00 -39.05
CA TYR A 5 -11.49 -2.14 -37.88
C TYR A 5 -12.31 -2.80 -36.80
N ALA A 6 -11.67 -3.13 -35.66
CA ALA A 6 -12.32 -3.68 -34.49
C ALA A 6 -11.62 -3.22 -33.22
N ASN A 7 -12.39 -2.88 -32.17
CA ASN A 7 -11.91 -2.62 -30.83
C ASN A 7 -11.82 -3.92 -30.04
N ASP A 8 -11.04 -3.89 -28.95
CA ASP A 8 -10.93 -4.97 -27.95
C ASP A 8 -10.54 -6.34 -28.51
N THR A 9 -9.84 -6.38 -29.64
CA THR A 9 -9.46 -7.64 -30.32
C THR A 9 -8.58 -8.58 -29.49
N ARG A 10 -8.01 -8.08 -28.39
CA ARG A 10 -7.17 -8.86 -27.45
C ARG A 10 -7.78 -9.01 -26.07
N VAL A 11 -8.97 -8.44 -25.83
CA VAL A 11 -9.74 -8.64 -24.59
C VAL A 11 -10.63 -9.85 -24.79
N THR A 12 -10.54 -10.81 -23.89
CA THR A 12 -11.29 -12.07 -23.94
C THR A 12 -12.58 -12.05 -23.13
N GLY A 13 -12.74 -11.07 -22.23
CA GLY A 13 -13.94 -10.90 -21.40
C GLY A 13 -13.75 -9.87 -20.31
N TYR A 14 -14.84 -9.57 -19.64
CA TYR A 14 -14.91 -8.67 -18.48
C TYR A 14 -15.71 -9.34 -17.37
N ASP A 15 -15.13 -9.44 -16.19
CA ASP A 15 -15.82 -9.86 -14.98
C ASP A 15 -15.95 -8.66 -14.03
N PRO A 16 -17.17 -8.32 -13.56
CA PRO A 16 -17.36 -7.18 -12.70
C PRO A 16 -16.77 -7.40 -11.32
N LEU A 17 -16.09 -6.38 -10.79
CA LEU A 17 -15.69 -6.35 -9.39
C LEU A 17 -16.88 -5.94 -8.51
N ILE A 18 -16.93 -6.49 -7.30
CA ILE A 18 -17.80 -5.95 -6.24
C ILE A 18 -17.52 -4.46 -6.05
N ALA A 19 -18.56 -3.65 -5.83
CA ALA A 19 -18.32 -2.24 -5.51
C ALA A 19 -17.58 -2.09 -4.15
N PRO A 20 -16.61 -1.15 -4.02
CA PRO A 20 -15.90 -0.93 -2.76
C PRO A 20 -16.83 -0.72 -1.56
N SER A 21 -17.89 0.08 -1.71
CA SER A 21 -18.89 0.33 -0.67
C SER A 21 -19.62 -0.94 -0.21
N MET A 22 -19.88 -1.87 -1.13
CA MET A 22 -20.52 -3.14 -0.79
C MET A 22 -19.56 -4.03 0.03
N LEU A 23 -18.29 -4.10 -0.38
CA LEU A 23 -17.29 -4.84 0.39
C LEU A 23 -17.08 -4.25 1.79
N MET A 24 -17.07 -2.92 1.90
CA MET A 24 -16.99 -2.22 3.20
C MET A 24 -18.22 -2.49 4.06
N HIS A 25 -19.40 -2.64 3.45
CA HIS A 25 -20.63 -3.00 4.15
C HIS A 25 -20.63 -4.47 4.61
N GLU A 26 -20.18 -5.40 3.75
CA GLU A 26 -20.01 -6.81 4.10
C GLU A 26 -19.00 -7.00 5.25
N GLN A 27 -17.96 -6.19 5.26
CA GLN A 27 -16.82 -6.29 6.18
C GLN A 27 -16.50 -4.92 6.80
N PRO A 28 -17.37 -4.40 7.69
CA PRO A 28 -17.18 -3.08 8.30
C PRO A 28 -15.99 -3.06 9.25
N VAL A 29 -15.34 -1.92 9.37
CA VAL A 29 -14.25 -1.69 10.34
C VAL A 29 -14.83 -1.53 11.72
N THR A 30 -14.33 -2.27 12.71
CA THR A 30 -14.76 -2.19 14.11
C THR A 30 -14.22 -0.94 14.80
N GLU A 31 -14.78 -0.56 15.92
CA GLU A 31 -14.30 0.60 16.69
C GLU A 31 -12.86 0.44 17.17
N LYS A 32 -12.48 -0.77 17.60
CA LYS A 32 -11.10 -1.06 18.00
C LYS A 32 -10.14 -0.94 16.83
N ALA A 33 -10.48 -1.49 15.66
CA ALA A 33 -9.68 -1.35 14.46
C ALA A 33 -9.55 0.12 14.03
N LYS A 34 -10.64 0.92 14.07
CA LYS A 34 -10.60 2.36 13.79
C LYS A 34 -9.62 3.10 14.71
N GLN A 35 -9.64 2.78 16.01
CA GLN A 35 -8.70 3.38 16.99
C GLN A 35 -7.25 3.01 16.66
N THR A 36 -6.97 1.74 16.33
CA THR A 36 -5.65 1.28 15.91
C THR A 36 -5.16 2.01 14.67
N ILE A 37 -6.02 2.14 13.66
CA ILE A 37 -5.68 2.82 12.40
C ILE A 37 -5.44 4.32 12.63
N ALA A 38 -6.35 4.99 13.35
CA ALA A 38 -6.25 6.41 13.63
C ALA A 38 -4.99 6.72 14.44
N ARG A 39 -4.71 5.94 15.47
CA ARG A 39 -3.49 6.05 16.27
C ARG A 39 -2.26 5.81 15.41
N GLY A 40 -2.24 4.75 14.61
CA GLY A 40 -1.13 4.44 13.73
C GLY A 40 -0.83 5.55 12.73
N ARG A 41 -1.85 6.13 12.08
CA ARG A 41 -1.69 7.28 11.18
C ARG A 41 -1.12 8.50 11.90
N PHE A 42 -1.65 8.81 13.09
CA PHE A 42 -1.19 9.93 13.90
C PHE A 42 0.27 9.76 14.34
N ASP A 43 0.63 8.59 14.90
CA ASP A 43 1.99 8.34 15.37
C ASP A 43 2.99 8.35 14.21
N VAL A 44 2.69 7.70 13.08
CA VAL A 44 3.55 7.72 11.89
C VAL A 44 3.73 9.14 11.34
N ALA A 45 2.64 9.91 11.23
CA ALA A 45 2.71 11.30 10.75
C ALA A 45 3.57 12.16 11.68
N ASN A 46 3.47 11.99 13.00
CA ASN A 46 4.29 12.73 13.96
C ASN A 46 5.79 12.39 13.83
N VAL A 47 6.13 11.12 13.69
CA VAL A 47 7.53 10.72 13.46
C VAL A 47 8.07 11.31 12.13
N VAL A 48 7.30 11.18 11.04
CA VAL A 48 7.70 11.70 9.72
C VAL A 48 7.89 13.21 9.73
N ASN A 49 7.06 13.93 10.51
CA ASN A 49 7.13 15.39 10.64
C ASN A 49 8.06 15.88 11.77
N GLY A 50 8.84 15.00 12.42
CA GLY A 50 9.78 15.34 13.47
C GLY A 50 9.13 15.84 14.78
N LYS A 51 7.89 15.44 15.04
CA LYS A 51 7.13 15.78 16.27
C LYS A 51 7.17 14.67 17.31
N ASP A 52 7.69 13.52 16.97
CA ASP A 52 7.83 12.34 17.82
C ASP A 52 9.24 11.77 17.62
N ASP A 53 9.99 11.60 18.69
CA ASP A 53 11.39 11.13 18.68
C ASP A 53 11.52 9.61 18.56
N ARG A 54 10.41 8.87 18.62
CA ARG A 54 10.43 7.41 18.43
C ARG A 54 10.88 7.06 17.01
N LEU A 55 11.52 5.91 16.86
CA LEU A 55 11.91 5.40 15.56
C LEU A 55 10.72 4.67 14.90
N LEU A 56 10.36 5.08 13.68
CA LEU A 56 9.40 4.35 12.84
C LEU A 56 10.03 3.08 12.27
N VAL A 57 9.44 1.92 12.58
CA VAL A 57 9.88 0.62 12.10
C VAL A 57 8.77 -0.04 11.28
N VAL A 58 8.99 -0.20 9.98
CA VAL A 58 8.07 -0.91 9.08
C VAL A 58 8.62 -2.30 8.82
N VAL A 59 7.99 -3.32 9.43
CA VAL A 59 8.52 -4.69 9.48
C VAL A 59 7.44 -5.72 9.18
N GLY A 60 7.84 -6.86 8.60
CA GLY A 60 6.93 -7.96 8.34
C GLY A 60 7.21 -8.69 7.02
N PRO A 61 6.30 -9.57 6.59
CA PRO A 61 6.47 -10.37 5.38
C PRO A 61 6.64 -9.52 4.13
N CYS A 62 7.34 -10.07 3.13
CA CYS A 62 7.53 -9.41 1.85
C CYS A 62 6.20 -9.32 1.07
N SER A 63 5.44 -10.43 1.06
CA SER A 63 4.11 -10.54 0.46
C SER A 63 3.37 -11.66 1.18
N ILE A 64 2.18 -11.37 1.67
CA ILE A 64 1.37 -12.35 2.41
C ILE A 64 0.71 -13.29 1.40
N HIS A 65 0.85 -14.59 1.64
CA HIS A 65 0.17 -15.65 0.89
C HIS A 65 -0.59 -16.61 1.80
N ASP A 66 -0.28 -16.61 3.11
CA ASP A 66 -0.91 -17.44 4.13
C ASP A 66 -1.49 -16.55 5.22
N VAL A 67 -2.79 -16.59 5.37
CA VAL A 67 -3.57 -15.76 6.30
C VAL A 67 -3.24 -16.11 7.75
N GLU A 68 -3.15 -17.41 8.09
CA GLU A 68 -2.92 -17.83 9.48
C GLU A 68 -1.48 -17.57 9.94
N GLN A 69 -0.49 -17.75 9.05
CA GLN A 69 0.88 -17.33 9.33
C GLN A 69 0.98 -15.82 9.57
N ALA A 70 0.26 -15.02 8.79
CA ALA A 70 0.24 -13.56 8.98
C ALA A 70 -0.36 -13.17 10.33
N LYS A 71 -1.44 -13.82 10.76
CA LYS A 71 -2.05 -13.60 12.08
C LYS A 71 -1.14 -14.05 13.24
N ASP A 72 -0.47 -15.19 13.08
CA ASP A 72 0.48 -15.67 14.11
C ASP A 72 1.66 -14.70 14.25
N TYR A 73 2.23 -14.27 13.12
CA TYR A 73 3.26 -13.24 13.11
C TYR A 73 2.79 -11.95 13.79
N ALA A 74 1.59 -11.49 13.47
CA ALA A 74 1.02 -10.27 14.05
C ALA A 74 0.87 -10.36 15.57
N ARG A 75 0.36 -11.49 16.10
CA ARG A 75 0.23 -11.69 17.56
C ARG A 75 1.59 -11.63 18.26
N LYS A 76 2.60 -12.28 17.70
CA LYS A 76 3.97 -12.26 18.23
C LYS A 76 4.61 -10.88 18.17
N LEU A 77 4.42 -10.17 17.05
CA LEU A 77 4.93 -8.81 16.88
C LEU A 77 4.27 -7.84 17.86
N HIS A 78 2.94 -7.93 18.02
CA HIS A 78 2.19 -7.08 18.95
C HIS A 78 2.60 -7.33 20.40
N ALA A 79 2.72 -8.60 20.83
CA ALA A 79 3.17 -8.94 22.15
C ALA A 79 4.58 -8.39 22.45
N ALA A 80 5.52 -8.55 21.53
CA ALA A 80 6.87 -8.01 21.66
C ALA A 80 6.88 -6.46 21.69
N TYR A 81 6.02 -5.82 20.87
CA TYR A 81 5.87 -4.38 20.85
C TYR A 81 5.39 -3.86 22.22
N GLU A 82 4.31 -4.39 22.76
CA GLU A 82 3.74 -3.97 24.04
C GLU A 82 4.70 -4.20 25.21
N GLU A 83 5.43 -5.32 25.20
CA GLU A 83 6.36 -5.68 26.28
C GLU A 83 7.65 -4.85 26.26
N ARG A 84 8.18 -4.53 25.07
CA ARG A 84 9.59 -4.09 24.98
C ARG A 84 9.79 -2.77 24.22
N TRP A 85 8.92 -2.41 23.26
CA TRP A 85 9.31 -1.40 22.27
C TRP A 85 8.41 -0.18 22.20
N LYS A 86 7.25 -0.18 22.82
CA LYS A 86 6.23 0.87 22.67
C LYS A 86 6.70 2.27 23.04
N ASP A 87 7.67 2.37 23.97
CA ASP A 87 8.17 3.67 24.42
C ASP A 87 9.22 4.27 23.47
N GLY A 88 9.92 3.44 22.67
CA GLY A 88 10.98 3.88 21.77
C GLY A 88 10.67 3.72 20.27
N LEU A 89 9.67 2.91 19.92
CA LEU A 89 9.36 2.60 18.53
C LEU A 89 7.90 2.91 18.19
N VAL A 90 7.68 3.30 16.94
CA VAL A 90 6.38 3.21 16.26
C VAL A 90 6.48 2.06 15.27
N VAL A 91 5.78 0.97 15.56
CA VAL A 91 5.86 -0.25 14.74
C VAL A 91 4.66 -0.33 13.80
N VAL A 92 4.94 -0.48 12.51
CA VAL A 92 3.95 -0.71 11.46
C VAL A 92 4.23 -2.09 10.85
N MET A 93 3.22 -2.98 10.89
CA MET A 93 3.35 -4.29 10.25
C MET A 93 3.12 -4.17 8.75
N ARG A 94 4.02 -4.71 7.94
CA ARG A 94 3.80 -4.86 6.51
C ARG A 94 2.68 -5.86 6.23
N ALA A 95 1.66 -5.43 5.52
CA ALA A 95 0.56 -6.26 5.04
C ALA A 95 0.43 -6.09 3.51
N TYR A 96 1.44 -6.56 2.78
CA TYR A 96 1.52 -6.43 1.33
C TYR A 96 0.86 -7.65 0.68
N PHE A 97 -0.11 -7.42 -0.19
CA PHE A 97 -0.89 -8.44 -0.88
C PHE A 97 -0.58 -8.56 -2.35
N GLU A 98 0.12 -7.59 -2.89
CA GLU A 98 0.49 -7.52 -4.29
C GLU A 98 2.01 -7.61 -4.43
N LYS A 99 2.45 -8.17 -5.55
CA LYS A 99 3.87 -8.31 -5.85
C LYS A 99 4.14 -7.87 -7.28
N PRO A 100 4.89 -6.78 -7.49
CA PRO A 100 5.31 -6.40 -8.83
C PRO A 100 6.22 -7.49 -9.41
N ARG A 101 5.90 -7.96 -10.60
CA ARG A 101 6.69 -8.98 -11.31
C ARG A 101 7.39 -8.37 -12.50
N THR A 102 8.65 -8.71 -12.67
CA THR A 102 9.43 -8.28 -13.85
C THR A 102 9.00 -9.04 -15.09
N THR A 103 8.59 -10.30 -14.90
CA THR A 103 8.09 -11.17 -15.97
C THR A 103 6.73 -11.75 -15.56
N VAL A 104 6.55 -13.07 -15.65
CA VAL A 104 5.36 -13.80 -15.21
C VAL A 104 5.53 -14.32 -13.77
N GLY A 105 4.44 -14.65 -13.10
CA GLY A 105 4.43 -15.23 -11.77
C GLY A 105 3.20 -14.82 -10.96
N TRP A 106 3.05 -15.39 -9.79
CA TRP A 106 1.96 -15.07 -8.88
C TRP A 106 1.98 -13.58 -8.49
N LYS A 107 0.87 -12.90 -8.73
CA LYS A 107 0.75 -11.44 -8.56
C LYS A 107 0.41 -11.01 -7.14
N GLY A 108 -0.05 -11.93 -6.29
CA GLY A 108 -0.39 -11.65 -4.91
C GLY A 108 -1.75 -12.19 -4.48
N LEU A 109 -2.04 -12.08 -3.19
CA LEU A 109 -3.23 -12.63 -2.55
C LEU A 109 -4.54 -12.07 -3.13
N ILE A 110 -4.55 -10.79 -3.54
CA ILE A 110 -5.74 -10.19 -4.15
C ILE A 110 -6.03 -10.80 -5.51
N ASN A 111 -4.99 -10.97 -6.34
CA ASN A 111 -5.16 -11.40 -7.73
C ASN A 111 -5.44 -12.90 -7.86
N ASP A 112 -4.82 -13.73 -7.02
CA ASP A 112 -4.93 -15.19 -7.07
C ASP A 112 -4.82 -15.76 -5.65
N PRO A 113 -5.89 -15.65 -4.84
CA PRO A 113 -5.90 -16.03 -3.43
C PRO A 113 -5.67 -17.52 -3.21
N ASP A 114 -6.10 -18.35 -4.17
CA ASP A 114 -6.09 -19.81 -4.06
C ASP A 114 -4.80 -20.44 -4.65
N LEU A 115 -3.89 -19.61 -5.19
CA LEU A 115 -2.61 -20.03 -5.80
C LEU A 115 -2.78 -21.04 -6.95
N ASN A 116 -3.91 -21.03 -7.63
CA ASN A 116 -4.29 -21.99 -8.66
C ASN A 116 -4.48 -21.38 -10.06
N GLY A 117 -4.22 -20.08 -10.21
CA GLY A 117 -4.38 -19.35 -11.47
C GLY A 117 -5.84 -19.07 -11.86
N SER A 118 -6.78 -19.21 -10.93
CA SER A 118 -8.20 -18.89 -11.16
C SER A 118 -8.48 -17.40 -11.28
N PHE A 119 -7.61 -16.57 -10.72
CA PHE A 119 -7.76 -15.11 -10.65
C PHE A 119 -9.09 -14.64 -10.08
N ASN A 120 -9.59 -15.34 -9.04
CA ASN A 120 -10.81 -14.95 -8.34
C ASN A 120 -10.60 -13.71 -7.49
N ILE A 121 -10.47 -12.56 -8.15
CA ILE A 121 -10.12 -11.28 -7.53
C ILE A 121 -11.18 -10.82 -6.52
N ASN A 122 -12.45 -11.07 -6.78
CA ASN A 122 -13.53 -10.77 -5.83
C ASN A 122 -13.39 -11.54 -4.51
N HIS A 123 -12.93 -12.79 -4.58
CA HIS A 123 -12.57 -13.57 -3.39
C HIS A 123 -11.31 -13.00 -2.73
N GLY A 124 -10.28 -12.72 -3.51
CA GLY A 124 -9.02 -12.14 -3.02
C GLY A 124 -9.20 -10.82 -2.27
N LEU A 125 -10.06 -9.93 -2.75
CA LEU A 125 -10.39 -8.68 -2.07
C LEU A 125 -11.06 -8.92 -0.70
N ARG A 126 -11.98 -9.93 -0.61
CA ARG A 126 -12.61 -10.30 0.65
C ARG A 126 -11.61 -10.89 1.65
N VAL A 127 -10.76 -11.78 1.18
CA VAL A 127 -9.70 -12.39 2.02
C VAL A 127 -8.74 -11.32 2.53
N ALA A 128 -8.28 -10.44 1.64
CA ALA A 128 -7.36 -9.34 2.00
C ALA A 128 -7.99 -8.39 3.02
N ARG A 129 -9.22 -7.91 2.78
CA ARG A 129 -9.90 -7.00 3.69
C ARG A 129 -10.19 -7.65 5.05
N GLN A 130 -10.63 -8.91 5.07
CA GLN A 130 -10.85 -9.63 6.33
C GLN A 130 -9.56 -9.77 7.12
N LEU A 131 -8.45 -10.12 6.47
CA LEU A 131 -7.15 -10.21 7.13
C LEU A 131 -6.72 -8.86 7.72
N LEU A 132 -6.85 -7.76 6.97
CA LEU A 132 -6.51 -6.42 7.50
C LEU A 132 -7.33 -6.05 8.73
N ARG A 133 -8.63 -6.40 8.73
CA ARG A 133 -9.48 -6.21 9.92
C ARG A 133 -8.97 -7.01 11.11
N ASP A 134 -8.66 -8.29 10.91
CA ASP A 134 -8.18 -9.16 11.97
C ASP A 134 -6.85 -8.65 12.55
N LEU A 135 -5.94 -8.18 11.70
CA LEU A 135 -4.63 -7.62 12.10
C LEU A 135 -4.77 -6.30 12.87
N THR A 136 -5.67 -5.41 12.42
CA THR A 136 -5.94 -4.15 13.13
C THR A 136 -6.67 -4.37 14.46
N GLU A 137 -7.51 -5.40 14.54
CA GLU A 137 -8.13 -5.85 15.81
C GLU A 137 -7.11 -6.36 16.85
N ILE A 138 -6.01 -6.97 16.40
CA ILE A 138 -4.90 -7.32 17.28
C ILE A 138 -4.30 -6.08 17.94
N GLY A 139 -4.28 -4.94 17.21
CA GLY A 139 -3.75 -3.65 17.70
C GLY A 139 -2.54 -3.17 16.92
N LEU A 140 -2.25 -3.74 15.74
CA LEU A 140 -1.11 -3.34 14.91
C LEU A 140 -1.52 -2.35 13.83
N PRO A 141 -0.87 -1.17 13.72
CA PRO A 141 -0.90 -0.35 12.53
C PRO A 141 -0.32 -1.10 11.33
N LEU A 142 -0.97 -0.99 10.17
CA LEU A 142 -0.59 -1.75 8.98
C LEU A 142 -0.05 -0.84 7.89
N GLY A 143 0.90 -1.38 7.11
CA GLY A 143 1.48 -0.71 5.94
C GLY A 143 1.29 -1.51 4.66
N CYS A 144 1.03 -0.82 3.55
CA CYS A 144 0.90 -1.41 2.21
C CYS A 144 1.97 -0.91 1.23
N GLU A 145 2.14 -1.60 0.12
CA GLU A 145 2.65 -1.01 -1.11
C GLU A 145 1.44 -0.62 -1.97
N VAL A 146 1.36 0.65 -2.37
CA VAL A 146 0.31 1.13 -3.27
C VAL A 146 0.78 0.82 -4.69
N LEU A 147 0.43 -0.37 -5.18
CA LEU A 147 0.86 -0.86 -6.48
C LEU A 147 -0.22 -0.70 -7.54
N ASP A 148 -1.43 -1.14 -7.24
CA ASP A 148 -2.63 -0.97 -8.08
C ASP A 148 -3.31 0.37 -7.77
N THR A 149 -3.94 0.98 -8.77
CA THR A 149 -4.60 2.29 -8.63
C THR A 149 -6.06 2.20 -8.19
N ILE A 150 -6.65 1.01 -8.18
CA ILE A 150 -8.05 0.76 -7.82
C ILE A 150 -8.17 0.10 -6.44
N SER A 151 -7.27 -0.83 -6.09
CA SER A 151 -7.27 -1.56 -4.82
C SER A 151 -7.30 -0.65 -3.57
N PRO A 152 -6.73 0.58 -3.57
CA PRO A 152 -6.88 1.50 -2.44
C PRO A 152 -8.33 1.84 -2.10
N GLN A 153 -9.26 1.87 -3.06
CA GLN A 153 -10.68 2.12 -2.79
C GLN A 153 -11.33 1.04 -1.92
N TYR A 154 -10.76 -0.16 -1.91
CA TYR A 154 -11.25 -1.30 -1.14
C TYR A 154 -10.61 -1.45 0.24
N LEU A 155 -9.36 -0.96 0.40
CA LEU A 155 -8.50 -1.37 1.51
C LEU A 155 -7.83 -0.20 2.25
N SER A 156 -7.74 1.00 1.66
CA SER A 156 -6.94 2.10 2.24
C SER A 156 -7.47 2.61 3.58
N ASP A 157 -8.76 2.38 3.87
CA ASP A 157 -9.36 2.70 5.16
C ASP A 157 -8.77 1.88 6.32
N LEU A 158 -8.10 0.76 6.03
CA LEU A 158 -7.49 -0.16 7.01
C LEU A 158 -5.98 0.01 7.17
N TYR A 159 -5.34 0.89 6.39
CA TYR A 159 -3.90 1.12 6.46
C TYR A 159 -3.54 2.41 7.22
N SER A 160 -2.41 2.35 7.90
CA SER A 160 -1.83 3.47 8.65
C SER A 160 -0.61 4.08 7.97
N TRP A 161 -0.01 3.41 7.01
CA TRP A 161 1.15 3.83 6.24
C TRP A 161 1.17 3.17 4.87
N GLY A 162 1.81 3.79 3.90
CA GLY A 162 1.99 3.21 2.58
C GLY A 162 3.34 3.51 1.95
N ALA A 163 3.71 2.72 0.95
CA ALA A 163 4.91 2.91 0.15
C ALA A 163 4.61 2.93 -1.34
N ILE A 164 5.31 3.77 -2.08
CA ILE A 164 5.39 3.71 -3.55
C ILE A 164 6.70 3.05 -3.93
N GLY A 165 6.63 2.03 -4.78
CA GLY A 165 7.78 1.26 -5.24
C GLY A 165 8.72 2.08 -6.14
N ALA A 166 10.00 1.67 -6.22
CA ALA A 166 10.99 2.36 -7.05
C ALA A 166 10.60 2.43 -8.54
N ARG A 167 9.88 1.42 -9.05
CA ARG A 167 9.39 1.41 -10.45
C ARG A 167 8.18 2.30 -10.69
N THR A 168 7.47 2.70 -9.65
CA THR A 168 6.24 3.48 -9.71
C THR A 168 6.39 4.90 -9.18
N THR A 169 7.52 5.23 -8.55
CA THR A 169 7.81 6.60 -8.06
C THR A 169 7.81 7.65 -9.19
N GLU A 170 8.15 7.26 -10.41
CA GLU A 170 8.08 8.14 -11.60
C GLU A 170 6.65 8.28 -12.17
N SER A 171 5.75 7.37 -11.82
CA SER A 171 4.40 7.31 -12.38
C SER A 171 3.54 8.49 -11.92
N GLN A 172 3.06 9.28 -12.88
CA GLN A 172 2.12 10.37 -12.62
C GLN A 172 0.86 9.88 -11.91
N LEU A 173 0.30 8.74 -12.33
CA LEU A 173 -0.92 8.17 -11.73
C LEU A 173 -0.75 7.87 -10.24
N HIS A 174 0.42 7.34 -9.84
CA HIS A 174 0.69 7.05 -8.44
C HIS A 174 0.89 8.34 -7.62
N ARG A 175 1.52 9.36 -8.17
CA ARG A 175 1.69 10.66 -7.51
C ARG A 175 0.34 11.35 -7.29
N GLU A 176 -0.55 11.32 -8.28
CA GLU A 176 -1.91 11.83 -8.18
C GLU A 176 -2.73 11.05 -7.15
N LEU A 177 -2.68 9.72 -7.19
CA LEU A 177 -3.36 8.88 -6.21
C LEU A 177 -2.90 9.17 -4.78
N VAL A 178 -1.58 9.28 -4.55
CA VAL A 178 -1.00 9.58 -3.23
C VAL A 178 -1.49 10.91 -2.68
N SER A 179 -1.73 11.90 -3.53
CA SER A 179 -2.25 13.21 -3.09
C SER A 179 -3.61 13.15 -2.40
N GLY A 180 -4.34 12.04 -2.57
CA GLY A 180 -5.66 11.80 -1.96
C GLY A 180 -5.68 10.75 -0.84
N LEU A 181 -4.57 10.06 -0.58
CA LEU A 181 -4.52 9.05 0.48
C LEU A 181 -4.47 9.69 1.87
N SER A 182 -5.26 9.15 2.80
CA SER A 182 -5.42 9.68 4.16
C SER A 182 -4.39 9.08 5.15
N MET A 183 -3.21 8.69 4.68
CA MET A 183 -2.15 8.10 5.49
C MET A 183 -0.78 8.60 5.02
N PRO A 184 0.24 8.58 5.88
CA PRO A 184 1.62 8.88 5.49
C PRO A 184 2.13 7.92 4.41
N ILE A 185 2.83 8.45 3.40
CA ILE A 185 3.36 7.69 2.28
C ILE A 185 4.86 7.93 2.09
N GLY A 186 5.61 6.83 1.97
CA GLY A 186 7.00 6.85 1.60
C GLY A 186 7.22 6.58 0.10
N PHE A 187 7.97 7.42 -0.58
CA PHE A 187 8.42 7.19 -1.95
C PHE A 187 9.79 6.55 -1.96
N LYS A 188 9.92 5.38 -2.58
CA LYS A 188 11.23 4.76 -2.79
C LYS A 188 11.99 5.55 -3.86
N ASN A 189 13.29 5.68 -3.68
CA ASN A 189 14.17 6.23 -4.69
C ASN A 189 14.13 5.38 -5.98
N SER A 190 14.61 5.94 -7.09
CA SER A 190 14.61 5.27 -8.39
C SER A 190 15.42 3.96 -8.41
N THR A 191 15.22 3.16 -9.44
CA THR A 191 15.90 1.86 -9.61
C THR A 191 17.41 1.98 -9.83
N ASP A 192 17.88 3.14 -10.32
CA ASP A 192 19.30 3.48 -10.45
C ASP A 192 19.91 4.10 -9.18
N GLY A 193 19.08 4.34 -8.18
CA GLY A 193 19.50 4.87 -6.90
C GLY A 193 19.35 6.36 -6.70
N GLY A 194 18.92 7.09 -7.69
CA GLY A 194 18.69 8.53 -7.62
C GLY A 194 17.56 8.86 -6.65
N ILE A 195 17.76 9.85 -5.79
CA ILE A 195 16.72 10.35 -4.86
C ILE A 195 15.88 11.48 -5.46
N GLY A 196 16.38 12.15 -6.51
CA GLY A 196 15.72 13.30 -7.13
C GLY A 196 14.28 12.99 -7.53
N VAL A 197 14.04 11.84 -8.13
CA VAL A 197 12.70 11.40 -8.54
C VAL A 197 11.73 11.25 -7.38
N ALA A 198 12.21 10.81 -6.20
CA ALA A 198 11.39 10.72 -5.00
C ALA A 198 11.06 12.10 -4.42
N VAL A 199 12.01 13.04 -4.48
CA VAL A 199 11.77 14.44 -4.10
C VAL A 199 10.71 15.08 -5.00
N ASP A 200 10.81 14.87 -6.32
CA ASP A 200 9.82 15.38 -7.27
C ASP A 200 8.44 14.74 -7.06
N ALA A 201 8.40 13.44 -6.73
CA ALA A 201 7.17 12.75 -6.40
C ALA A 201 6.50 13.33 -5.15
N ILE A 202 7.28 13.62 -4.10
CA ILE A 202 6.80 14.28 -2.88
C ILE A 202 6.23 15.66 -3.22
N ARG A 203 6.96 16.48 -3.98
CA ARG A 203 6.48 17.80 -4.40
C ARG A 203 5.16 17.71 -5.17
N ALA A 204 5.06 16.80 -6.14
CA ALA A 204 3.84 16.61 -6.90
C ALA A 204 2.68 16.19 -5.99
N SER A 205 2.86 15.15 -5.17
CA SER A 205 1.81 14.58 -4.34
C SER A 205 1.37 15.47 -3.17
N SER A 206 2.17 16.47 -2.80
CA SER A 206 1.79 17.44 -1.77
C SER A 206 0.80 18.52 -2.26
N HIS A 207 0.53 18.57 -3.57
CA HIS A 207 -0.41 19.52 -4.16
C HIS A 207 -1.76 18.88 -4.53
N PRO A 208 -2.82 19.68 -4.69
CA PRO A 208 -4.11 19.21 -5.19
C PRO A 208 -4.02 18.69 -6.64
N HIS A 209 -4.76 17.62 -6.92
CA HIS A 209 -4.86 17.03 -8.25
C HIS A 209 -6.31 16.76 -8.66
N SER A 210 -6.52 16.56 -9.96
CA SER A 210 -7.76 16.06 -10.55
C SER A 210 -7.41 15.01 -11.60
N PHE A 211 -7.87 13.77 -11.40
CA PHE A 211 -7.49 12.64 -12.27
C PHE A 211 -8.65 11.66 -12.44
N ILE A 212 -8.49 10.73 -13.39
CA ILE A 212 -9.48 9.68 -13.64
C ILE A 212 -9.27 8.57 -12.60
N GLY A 213 -10.31 8.27 -11.85
CA GLY A 213 -10.31 7.22 -10.84
C GLY A 213 -11.68 6.58 -10.68
N VAL A 214 -11.90 5.91 -9.56
CA VAL A 214 -13.11 5.16 -9.26
C VAL A 214 -13.70 5.62 -7.93
N THR A 215 -15.02 5.79 -7.88
CA THR A 215 -15.75 6.10 -6.64
C THR A 215 -15.89 4.86 -5.74
N SER A 216 -16.37 5.08 -4.50
CA SER A 216 -16.73 3.98 -3.59
C SER A 216 -17.87 3.09 -4.13
N GLN A 217 -18.65 3.57 -5.09
CA GLN A 217 -19.70 2.80 -5.78
C GLN A 217 -19.16 1.99 -6.98
N GLY A 218 -17.86 2.07 -7.27
CA GLY A 218 -17.25 1.38 -8.41
C GLY A 218 -17.43 2.08 -9.76
N LEU A 219 -17.83 3.35 -9.77
CA LEU A 219 -18.03 4.13 -10.99
C LEU A 219 -16.78 4.93 -11.34
N ALA A 220 -16.45 4.99 -12.64
CA ALA A 220 -15.42 5.88 -13.12
C ALA A 220 -15.80 7.34 -12.83
N ALA A 221 -14.85 8.13 -12.35
CA ALA A 221 -15.09 9.51 -11.94
C ALA A 221 -13.83 10.37 -12.06
N ILE A 222 -14.03 11.70 -12.05
CA ILE A 222 -12.96 12.66 -11.82
C ILE A 222 -12.77 12.74 -10.29
N VAL A 223 -11.65 12.23 -9.81
CA VAL A 223 -11.24 12.34 -8.41
C VAL A 223 -10.52 13.66 -8.20
N LYS A 224 -10.92 14.42 -7.20
CA LYS A 224 -10.27 15.68 -6.79
C LYS A 224 -9.65 15.50 -5.42
N THR A 225 -8.40 15.91 -5.25
CA THR A 225 -7.62 15.74 -4.02
C THR A 225 -7.12 17.07 -3.48
N ALA A 226 -6.74 17.09 -2.21
CA ALA A 226 -6.23 18.28 -1.52
C ALA A 226 -4.69 18.33 -1.46
N GLY A 227 -4.02 17.26 -1.82
CA GLY A 227 -2.60 17.05 -1.53
C GLY A 227 -2.38 16.30 -0.22
N ASN A 228 -1.25 15.59 -0.10
CA ASN A 228 -0.84 14.85 1.08
C ASN A 228 0.41 15.50 1.66
N SER A 229 0.35 15.94 2.93
CA SER A 229 1.47 16.58 3.63
C SER A 229 2.41 15.60 4.33
N ASP A 230 2.00 14.35 4.51
CA ASP A 230 2.71 13.37 5.33
C ASP A 230 3.54 12.42 4.44
N LEU A 231 4.53 13.00 3.75
CA LEU A 231 5.33 12.31 2.74
C LEU A 231 6.81 12.24 3.14
N HIS A 232 7.48 11.14 2.78
CA HIS A 232 8.90 10.95 3.04
C HIS A 232 9.58 10.08 1.99
N ILE A 233 10.92 10.02 2.03
CA ILE A 233 11.71 9.18 1.15
C ILE A 233 12.01 7.84 1.84
N ILE A 234 11.97 6.76 1.08
CA ILE A 234 12.47 5.45 1.48
C ILE A 234 13.72 5.15 0.65
N HIS A 235 14.87 5.08 1.29
CA HIS A 235 16.09 4.62 0.66
C HIS A 235 16.03 3.10 0.46
N LEU A 236 15.77 2.66 -0.77
CA LEU A 236 15.88 1.27 -1.14
C LEU A 236 17.36 0.92 -1.32
N SER A 237 17.84 -0.08 -0.58
CA SER A 237 19.22 -0.59 -0.56
C SER A 237 20.10 -0.21 -1.77
N LEU A 238 21.02 0.71 -1.54
CA LEU A 238 21.90 1.27 -2.57
C LEU A 238 23.34 1.23 -2.13
N ILE A 239 23.73 0.10 -1.60
CA ILE A 239 25.09 -0.11 -1.08
C ILE A 239 26.16 0.30 -2.10
N HIS A 240 25.83 0.22 -3.40
CA HIS A 240 26.72 0.63 -4.49
C HIS A 240 26.70 2.13 -4.80
N ILE A 241 25.64 2.84 -4.39
CA ILE A 241 25.42 4.25 -4.74
C ILE A 241 25.47 5.14 -3.52
N SER A 242 24.85 4.74 -2.41
CA SER A 242 24.81 5.51 -1.17
C SER A 242 26.08 5.38 -0.30
N GLU A 243 26.94 4.39 -0.57
CA GLU A 243 28.21 4.18 0.15
C GLU A 243 29.42 4.00 -0.79
N PRO A 244 29.66 4.93 -1.72
CA PRO A 244 30.77 4.82 -2.68
C PRO A 244 32.16 4.79 -2.00
N THR A 245 32.28 5.30 -0.80
CA THR A 245 33.52 5.31 -0.03
C THR A 245 33.90 3.96 0.57
N ARG A 246 32.94 3.06 0.82
CA ARG A 246 33.25 1.70 1.31
C ARG A 246 33.80 0.79 0.22
N LEU A 247 33.47 1.05 -1.03
CA LEU A 247 33.91 0.25 -2.17
C LEU A 247 35.31 0.65 -2.67
N ARG A 248 35.86 1.76 -2.19
CA ARG A 248 37.18 2.25 -2.58
C ARG A 248 38.30 1.94 -1.58
N ARG A 249 38.02 1.12 -0.60
CA ARG A 249 38.97 0.54 0.35
C ARG A 249 39.03 -0.97 0.10
#